data_a4d3daac89d6f8453747b4d74edf0420
#
_entry.id   a4d3daac89d6f8453747b4d74edf0420
#
_cell.length_a   1.000
_cell.length_b   1.000
_cell.length_c   1.000
_cell.angle_alpha   90.00
_cell.angle_beta   90.00
_cell.angle_gamma   90.00
#
_symmetry.space_group_name_H-M   'P 1'
#
loop_
_entity.id
_entity.type
_entity.pdbx_description
1 polymer ?
#
loop_
_entity_poly.entity_id
_entity_poly.type
_entity_poly.pdbx_seq_one_letter_code
_entity_poly.pdbx_strand_id
1 'polypeptide(L)'
;MKAERPDDGEERASESDMQGEDRTLADEAPEEEPLVRVRYGLGRELLLYPDAIVVAYLEAHEETRYPLASIRRLILMPGEYTPSKLVLMFEMDDGTTVIAADGMTNARGFRQLLARLQEIAPQIELDPENMDEQLSQALDIRRRYSLGCYGVIFGSCLLLWIFYLVVAFIGHASR
;
A
#
# COMPACT_ATOMS: atom_id res chain seq x y z
N MET A 1 -34.47 -59.57 -32.52
CA MET A 1 -34.16 -60.28 -31.29
C MET A 1 -34.10 -59.22 -30.23
N LYS A 2 -35.23 -58.91 -29.65
CA LYS A 2 -35.74 -59.43 -28.35
C LYS A 2 -34.73 -59.12 -27.25
N ALA A 3 -35.05 -58.12 -26.49
CA ALA A 3 -35.69 -58.14 -25.16
C ALA A 3 -34.62 -58.30 -24.08
N GLU A 4 -34.58 -57.71 -23.00
CA GLU A 4 -35.62 -57.54 -21.95
C GLU A 4 -35.10 -56.58 -20.89
N ARG A 5 -35.97 -55.74 -20.38
CA ARG A 5 -35.88 -55.15 -19.05
C ARG A 5 -36.33 -56.19 -18.04
N PRO A 6 -35.89 -56.15 -16.84
CA PRO A 6 -36.75 -55.77 -15.72
C PRO A 6 -36.01 -54.86 -14.75
N ASP A 7 -36.61 -54.05 -14.08
CA ASP A 7 -37.77 -53.96 -13.17
C ASP A 7 -37.30 -53.63 -11.75
N ASP A 8 -37.84 -52.56 -11.28
CA ASP A 8 -38.27 -52.24 -9.91
C ASP A 8 -37.37 -52.54 -8.69
N GLY A 9 -37.12 -51.50 -8.00
CA GLY A 9 -36.65 -51.51 -6.62
C GLY A 9 -36.83 -50.14 -5.96
N GLU A 10 -38.15 -49.80 -5.73
CA GLU A 10 -38.50 -48.89 -4.66
C GLU A 10 -37.95 -49.41 -3.34
N GLU A 11 -37.29 -48.61 -2.60
CA GLU A 11 -37.45 -48.57 -1.14
C GLU A 11 -36.80 -47.33 -0.55
N ARG A 12 -37.72 -46.43 -0.16
CA ARG A 12 -37.94 -45.90 1.20
C ARG A 12 -36.78 -45.14 1.85
N ALA A 13 -37.08 -43.90 1.93
CA ALA A 13 -37.10 -43.10 3.16
C ALA A 13 -36.23 -43.61 4.31
N SER A 14 -35.22 -42.90 4.65
CA SER A 14 -34.90 -42.65 6.05
C SER A 14 -34.58 -41.18 6.24
N GLU A 15 -35.56 -40.52 6.81
CA GLU A 15 -35.35 -39.42 7.73
C GLU A 15 -34.27 -39.82 8.71
N SER A 16 -33.37 -38.96 8.87
CA SER A 16 -32.73 -38.57 10.14
C SER A 16 -31.39 -37.97 9.77
N ASP A 17 -31.19 -36.95 10.17
CA ASP A 17 -30.67 -36.21 11.24
C ASP A 17 -30.28 -34.81 10.77
N MET A 18 -31.12 -33.88 11.15
CA MET A 18 -30.69 -32.54 11.45
C MET A 18 -29.62 -32.62 12.56
N GLN A 19 -28.40 -32.91 12.19
CA GLN A 19 -27.28 -32.49 13.00
C GLN A 19 -27.05 -31.01 12.66
N GLY A 20 -27.65 -30.21 13.53
CA GLY A 20 -27.22 -28.84 13.68
C GLY A 20 -25.71 -28.84 13.87
N GLU A 21 -24.98 -28.55 12.80
CA GLU A 21 -23.62 -28.07 12.92
C GLU A 21 -23.72 -26.80 13.75
N ASP A 22 -23.50 -27.03 15.02
CA ASP A 22 -23.08 -26.02 15.98
C ASP A 22 -21.85 -25.32 15.32
N ARG A 23 -22.15 -24.28 14.54
CA ARG A 23 -21.13 -23.31 14.13
C ARG A 23 -20.66 -22.71 15.43
N THR A 24 -19.72 -23.41 16.05
CA THR A 24 -18.81 -22.80 16.99
C THR A 24 -18.42 -21.48 16.37
N LEU A 25 -18.97 -20.41 16.94
CA LEU A 25 -18.49 -19.05 16.77
C LEU A 25 -16.98 -19.17 16.94
N ALA A 26 -16.28 -19.21 15.81
CA ALA A 26 -14.83 -19.11 15.81
C ALA A 26 -14.56 -17.88 16.66
N ASP A 27 -13.91 -18.14 17.76
CA ASP A 27 -13.40 -17.18 18.72
C ASP A 27 -12.68 -16.12 17.87
N GLU A 28 -13.40 -15.03 17.51
CA GLU A 28 -12.79 -13.87 16.85
C GLU A 28 -11.82 -13.33 17.88
N ALA A 29 -10.57 -13.80 17.75
CA ALA A 29 -9.47 -13.24 18.51
C ALA A 29 -9.58 -11.72 18.36
N PRO A 30 -9.55 -10.95 19.45
CA PRO A 30 -9.73 -9.51 19.42
C PRO A 30 -8.82 -8.95 18.33
N GLU A 31 -9.40 -8.29 17.32
CA GLU A 31 -8.63 -7.64 16.27
C GLU A 31 -7.69 -6.65 16.94
N GLU A 32 -6.44 -7.04 17.03
CA GLU A 32 -5.40 -6.24 17.65
C GLU A 32 -5.26 -4.95 16.83
N GLU A 33 -5.51 -3.79 17.45
CA GLU A 33 -5.36 -2.53 16.75
C GLU A 33 -3.88 -2.26 16.43
N PRO A 34 -3.54 -1.85 15.20
CA PRO A 34 -2.17 -1.53 14.85
C PRO A 34 -1.69 -0.29 15.62
N LEU A 35 -0.47 -0.33 16.12
CA LEU A 35 0.18 0.79 16.80
C LEU A 35 0.35 2.00 15.87
N VAL A 36 0.63 1.74 14.59
CA VAL A 36 0.77 2.76 13.54
C VAL A 36 0.20 2.21 12.25
N ARG A 37 -0.55 3.06 11.53
CA ARG A 37 -1.07 2.78 10.20
C ARG A 37 -0.55 3.81 9.22
N VAL A 38 0.10 3.36 8.14
CA VAL A 38 0.66 4.22 7.09
C VAL A 38 0.05 3.86 5.75
N ARG A 39 -0.76 4.75 5.19
CA ARG A 39 -1.27 4.60 3.83
C ARG A 39 -0.23 5.06 2.82
N TYR A 40 0.02 4.25 1.81
CA TYR A 40 0.92 4.59 0.71
C TYR A 40 0.36 4.05 -0.61
N GLY A 41 0.36 4.88 -1.63
CA GLY A 41 -0.25 4.51 -2.91
C GLY A 41 -1.77 4.32 -2.83
N LEU A 42 -2.35 3.71 -3.87
CA LEU A 42 -3.76 3.37 -3.92
C LEU A 42 -3.97 2.00 -3.25
N GLY A 43 -4.85 1.97 -2.25
CA GLY A 43 -5.25 0.72 -1.60
C GLY A 43 -4.15 -0.05 -0.89
N ARG A 44 -3.04 0.60 -0.50
CA ARG A 44 -1.91 -0.04 0.17
C ARG A 44 -1.64 0.58 1.52
N GLU A 45 -1.49 -0.27 2.52
CA GLU A 45 -1.21 0.14 3.90
C GLU A 45 -0.06 -0.67 4.50
N LEU A 46 0.74 0.00 5.34
CA LEU A 46 1.66 -0.62 6.26
C LEU A 46 1.07 -0.48 7.67
N LEU A 47 0.94 -1.58 8.37
CA LEU A 47 0.40 -1.65 9.72
C LEU A 47 1.50 -2.18 10.64
N LEU A 48 1.82 -1.44 11.68
CA LEU A 48 2.79 -1.86 12.69
C LEU A 48 2.02 -2.41 13.90
N TYR A 49 2.27 -3.65 14.23
CA TYR A 49 1.80 -4.33 15.44
C TYR A 49 2.95 -4.51 16.43
N PRO A 50 2.70 -4.87 17.69
CA PRO A 50 3.75 -5.08 18.66
C PRO A 50 4.78 -6.15 18.27
N ASP A 51 4.37 -7.13 17.49
CA ASP A 51 5.16 -8.31 17.10
C ASP A 51 5.44 -8.41 15.60
N ALA A 52 4.78 -7.59 14.75
CA ALA A 52 4.86 -7.73 13.30
C ALA A 52 4.64 -6.42 12.54
N ILE A 53 5.12 -6.38 11.30
CA ILE A 53 4.69 -5.43 10.29
C ILE A 53 3.81 -6.17 9.29
N VAL A 54 2.63 -5.61 9.00
CA VAL A 54 1.69 -6.14 8.01
C VAL A 54 1.64 -5.21 6.81
N VAL A 55 1.79 -5.79 5.63
CA VAL A 55 1.57 -5.11 4.35
C VAL A 55 0.22 -5.52 3.83
N ALA A 56 -0.72 -4.57 3.78
CA ALA A 56 -2.09 -4.82 3.36
C ALA A 56 -2.35 -4.21 1.98
N TYR A 57 -2.99 -5.01 1.12
CA TYR A 57 -3.47 -4.62 -0.20
C TYR A 57 -5.00 -4.64 -0.17
N LEU A 58 -5.61 -3.49 0.12
CA LEU A 58 -7.05 -3.38 0.37
C LEU A 58 -7.92 -3.83 -0.81
N GLU A 59 -7.47 -3.59 -2.05
CA GLU A 59 -8.21 -3.98 -3.26
C GLU A 59 -8.17 -5.50 -3.50
N ALA A 60 -7.08 -6.17 -3.12
CA ALA A 60 -6.91 -7.60 -3.29
C ALA A 60 -7.37 -8.39 -2.07
N HIS A 61 -7.71 -7.73 -0.96
CA HIS A 61 -7.94 -8.36 0.35
C HIS A 61 -6.79 -9.29 0.77
N GLU A 62 -5.55 -8.89 0.40
CA GLU A 62 -4.34 -9.63 0.70
C GLU A 62 -3.56 -8.91 1.80
N GLU A 63 -3.11 -9.67 2.77
CA GLU A 63 -2.25 -9.20 3.84
C GLU A 63 -1.04 -10.13 3.98
N THR A 64 0.14 -9.53 4.08
CA THR A 64 1.36 -10.27 4.35
C THR A 64 1.93 -9.80 5.67
N ARG A 65 2.06 -10.72 6.63
CA ARG A 65 2.56 -10.45 7.97
C ARG A 65 4.03 -10.83 8.06
N TYR A 66 4.87 -9.90 8.48
CA TYR A 66 6.30 -10.08 8.72
C TYR A 66 6.58 -9.94 10.21
N PRO A 67 6.91 -11.04 10.93
CA PRO A 67 7.27 -10.99 12.34
C PRO A 67 8.50 -10.08 12.56
N LEU A 68 8.47 -9.18 13.53
CA LEU A 68 9.61 -8.29 13.83
C LEU A 68 10.87 -9.09 14.21
N ALA A 69 10.69 -10.25 14.83
CA ALA A 69 11.80 -11.13 15.21
C ALA A 69 12.55 -11.73 14.02
N SER A 70 11.92 -11.79 12.84
CA SER A 70 12.54 -12.33 11.61
C SER A 70 13.10 -11.23 10.69
N ILE A 71 12.93 -9.96 11.04
CA ILE A 71 13.47 -8.84 10.27
C ILE A 71 14.81 -8.43 10.88
N ARG A 72 15.89 -8.59 10.12
CA ARG A 72 17.22 -8.16 10.52
C ARG A 72 17.46 -6.69 10.23
N ARG A 73 17.09 -6.26 9.02
CA ARG A 73 17.35 -4.90 8.54
C ARG A 73 16.18 -4.35 7.75
N LEU A 74 15.95 -3.07 7.89
CA LEU A 74 15.00 -2.30 7.12
C LEU A 74 15.77 -1.39 6.17
N ILE A 75 15.55 -1.56 4.86
CA ILE A 75 16.28 -0.87 3.82
C ILE A 75 15.35 0.10 3.11
N LEU A 76 15.73 1.38 3.03
CA LEU A 76 14.99 2.40 2.33
C LEU A 76 15.80 2.92 1.14
N MET A 77 15.25 2.78 -0.05
CA MET A 77 15.90 3.21 -1.28
C MET A 77 15.03 4.16 -2.09
N PRO A 78 15.62 5.10 -2.85
CA PRO A 78 14.86 5.83 -3.86
C PRO A 78 14.42 4.88 -4.96
N GLY A 79 13.20 5.09 -5.50
CA GLY A 79 12.69 4.28 -6.60
C GLY A 79 13.51 4.49 -7.87
N GLU A 80 13.79 3.40 -8.59
CA GLU A 80 14.64 3.39 -9.78
C GLU A 80 14.18 4.37 -10.86
N TYR A 81 12.88 4.40 -11.13
CA TYR A 81 12.32 5.26 -12.19
C TYR A 81 11.72 6.58 -11.66
N THR A 82 11.53 6.68 -10.38
CA THR A 82 10.89 7.85 -9.77
C THR A 82 11.54 8.16 -8.43
N PRO A 83 12.61 8.96 -8.42
CA PRO A 83 13.37 9.26 -7.18
C PRO A 83 12.54 9.91 -6.06
N SER A 84 11.37 10.49 -6.38
CA SER A 84 10.44 11.02 -5.39
C SER A 84 9.58 9.95 -4.70
N LYS A 85 9.64 8.71 -5.18
CA LYS A 85 9.00 7.56 -4.56
C LYS A 85 10.08 6.74 -3.87
N LEU A 86 9.74 6.18 -2.72
CA LEU A 86 10.65 5.37 -1.94
C LEU A 86 10.21 3.92 -1.98
N VAL A 87 11.19 3.03 -1.97
CA VAL A 87 11.00 1.59 -1.85
C VAL A 87 11.49 1.15 -0.48
N LEU A 88 10.64 0.46 0.26
CA LEU A 88 10.97 -0.15 1.53
C LEU A 88 11.16 -1.64 1.34
N MET A 89 12.30 -2.14 1.79
CA MET A 89 12.60 -3.55 1.77
C MET A 89 12.94 -4.04 3.17
N PHE A 90 12.67 -5.32 3.42
CA PHE A 90 13.10 -6.03 4.62
C PHE A 90 14.16 -7.05 4.23
N GLU A 91 15.31 -7.01 4.91
CA GLU A 91 16.26 -8.11 4.93
C GLU A 91 15.90 -9.00 6.11
N MET A 92 15.58 -10.24 5.81
CA MET A 92 15.18 -11.25 6.79
C MET A 92 16.39 -11.93 7.40
N ASP A 93 16.23 -12.61 8.53
CA ASP A 93 17.30 -13.35 9.22
C ASP A 93 17.94 -14.45 8.36
N ASP A 94 17.18 -15.02 7.42
CA ASP A 94 17.69 -16.02 6.47
C ASP A 94 18.49 -15.42 5.31
N GLY A 95 18.66 -14.09 5.29
CA GLY A 95 19.35 -13.34 4.25
C GLY A 95 18.51 -13.04 3.01
N THR A 96 17.22 -13.42 3.01
CA THR A 96 16.31 -13.04 1.92
C THR A 96 15.93 -11.57 2.03
N THR A 97 15.74 -10.90 0.87
CA THR A 97 15.25 -9.52 0.83
C THR A 97 13.87 -9.47 0.20
N VAL A 98 12.93 -8.84 0.88
CA VAL A 98 11.54 -8.73 0.46
C VAL A 98 11.17 -7.27 0.26
N ILE A 99 10.52 -6.94 -0.85
CA ILE A 99 9.97 -5.61 -1.07
C ILE A 99 8.67 -5.49 -0.28
N ALA A 100 8.71 -4.72 0.80
CA ALA A 100 7.55 -4.49 1.66
C ALA A 100 6.64 -3.40 1.11
N ALA A 101 7.22 -2.32 0.59
CA ALA A 101 6.44 -1.24 0.01
C ALA A 101 7.19 -0.61 -1.16
N ASP A 102 6.52 -0.48 -2.30
CA ASP A 102 7.01 0.25 -3.47
C ASP A 102 6.16 1.48 -3.74
N GLY A 103 6.83 2.58 -3.99
CA GLY A 103 6.17 3.83 -4.35
C GLY A 103 5.64 4.62 -3.16
N MET A 104 6.26 4.51 -1.99
CA MET A 104 5.86 5.27 -0.80
C MET A 104 5.99 6.77 -1.03
N THR A 105 4.93 7.49 -0.69
CA THR A 105 4.84 8.94 -0.79
C THR A 105 4.47 9.62 0.54
N ASN A 106 4.06 8.83 1.55
CA ASN A 106 3.63 9.33 2.87
C ASN A 106 4.80 9.35 3.86
N ALA A 107 5.73 10.28 3.67
CA ALA A 107 6.92 10.38 4.52
C ALA A 107 6.58 10.69 5.99
N ARG A 108 5.50 11.43 6.26
CA ARG A 108 5.11 11.74 7.65
C ARG A 108 4.65 10.49 8.40
N GLY A 109 3.77 9.70 7.78
CA GLY A 109 3.30 8.45 8.37
C GLY A 109 4.46 7.46 8.55
N PHE A 110 5.37 7.42 7.56
CA PHE A 110 6.53 6.54 7.64
C PHE A 110 7.49 6.93 8.78
N ARG A 111 7.73 8.23 9.03
CA ARG A 111 8.51 8.68 10.21
C ARG A 111 7.90 8.22 11.52
N GLN A 112 6.57 8.30 11.64
CA GLN A 112 5.89 7.81 12.84
C GLN A 112 6.07 6.29 13.00
N LEU A 113 5.99 5.53 11.90
CA LEU A 113 6.22 4.10 11.90
C LEU A 113 7.65 3.77 12.33
N LEU A 114 8.66 4.45 11.75
CA LEU A 114 10.07 4.24 12.11
C LEU A 114 10.34 4.56 13.59
N ALA A 115 9.86 5.70 14.06
CA ALA A 115 10.04 6.09 15.46
C ALA A 115 9.46 5.04 16.42
N ARG A 116 8.24 4.56 16.11
CA ARG A 116 7.60 3.54 16.92
C ARG A 116 8.27 2.17 16.78
N LEU A 117 8.75 1.82 15.59
CA LEU A 117 9.49 0.59 15.36
C LEU A 117 10.79 0.56 16.18
N GLN A 118 11.54 1.66 16.22
CA GLN A 118 12.77 1.75 17.00
C GLN A 118 12.52 1.63 18.52
N GLU A 119 11.34 2.04 19.00
CA GLU A 119 10.96 1.85 20.40
C GLU A 119 10.68 0.38 20.74
N ILE A 120 10.00 -0.37 19.87
CA ILE A 120 9.55 -1.73 20.14
C ILE A 120 10.53 -2.80 19.66
N ALA A 121 11.32 -2.52 18.62
CA ALA A 121 12.27 -3.44 18.01
C ALA A 121 13.60 -2.75 17.69
N PRO A 122 14.34 -2.27 18.72
CA PRO A 122 15.60 -1.54 18.53
C PRO A 122 16.72 -2.39 17.91
N GLN A 123 16.56 -3.70 17.86
CA GLN A 123 17.52 -4.63 17.21
C GLN A 123 17.47 -4.59 15.69
N ILE A 124 16.42 -4.04 15.09
CA ILE A 124 16.31 -3.94 13.63
C ILE A 124 17.22 -2.81 13.14
N GLU A 125 18.20 -3.17 12.31
CA GLU A 125 19.08 -2.19 11.69
C GLU A 125 18.34 -1.35 10.65
N LEU A 126 18.64 -0.05 10.59
CA LEU A 126 18.12 0.85 9.57
C LEU A 126 19.21 1.13 8.52
N ASP A 127 18.90 0.96 7.25
CA ASP A 127 19.79 1.27 6.14
C ASP A 127 19.11 2.20 5.11
N PRO A 128 19.56 3.43 5.00
CA PRO A 128 20.65 4.07 5.77
C PRO A 128 20.23 4.43 7.21
N GLU A 129 21.20 4.56 8.10
CA GLU A 129 20.95 4.94 9.51
C GLU A 129 20.13 6.26 9.62
N ASN A 130 20.35 7.19 8.69
CA ASN A 130 19.65 8.48 8.64
C ASN A 130 18.47 8.47 7.64
N MET A 131 17.57 7.49 7.73
CA MET A 131 16.38 7.41 6.86
C MET A 131 15.56 8.71 6.81
N ASP A 132 15.56 9.49 7.88
CA ASP A 132 14.88 10.80 7.93
C ASP A 132 15.43 11.80 6.91
N GLU A 133 16.71 11.75 6.63
CA GLU A 133 17.33 12.62 5.61
C GLU A 133 16.87 12.21 4.20
N GLN A 134 16.86 10.92 3.90
CA GLN A 134 16.35 10.42 2.63
C GLN A 134 14.87 10.74 2.42
N LEU A 135 14.06 10.57 3.46
CA LEU A 135 12.65 10.97 3.43
C LEU A 135 12.49 12.46 3.17
N SER A 136 13.33 13.29 3.75
CA SER A 136 13.33 14.75 3.53
C SER A 136 13.71 15.08 2.11
N GLN A 137 14.75 14.47 1.57
CA GLN A 137 15.19 14.66 0.19
C GLN A 137 14.10 14.25 -0.82
N ALA A 138 13.45 13.12 -0.60
CA ALA A 138 12.35 12.65 -1.45
C ALA A 138 11.18 13.65 -1.45
N LEU A 139 10.85 14.22 -0.28
CA LEU A 139 9.83 15.27 -0.17
C LEU A 139 10.20 16.55 -0.88
N ASP A 140 11.45 16.99 -0.78
CA ASP A 140 11.94 18.20 -1.44
C ASP A 140 11.95 18.05 -2.96
N ILE A 141 12.35 16.89 -3.47
CA ILE A 141 12.27 16.55 -4.90
C ILE A 141 10.82 16.65 -5.35
N ARG A 142 9.89 16.00 -4.65
CA ARG A 142 8.46 16.03 -4.97
C ARG A 142 7.90 17.46 -4.98
N ARG A 143 8.26 18.27 -3.98
CA ARG A 143 7.84 19.67 -3.90
C ARG A 143 8.34 20.51 -5.08
N ARG A 144 9.59 20.33 -5.49
CA ARG A 144 10.16 21.01 -6.66
C ARG A 144 9.46 20.61 -7.95
N TYR A 145 9.19 19.33 -8.16
CA TYR A 145 8.44 18.87 -9.34
C TYR A 145 7.02 19.44 -9.37
N SER A 146 6.29 19.43 -8.26
CA SER A 146 4.94 19.99 -8.22
C SER A 146 4.92 21.47 -8.52
N LEU A 147 5.83 22.27 -7.95
CA LEU A 147 5.95 23.69 -8.23
C LEU A 147 6.32 23.97 -9.69
N GLY A 148 7.21 23.17 -10.28
CA GLY A 148 7.58 23.25 -11.69
C GLY A 148 6.38 23.00 -12.60
N CYS A 149 5.63 21.94 -12.39
CA CYS A 149 4.43 21.63 -13.18
C CYS A 149 3.36 22.73 -13.07
N TYR A 150 3.07 23.20 -11.87
CA TYR A 150 2.13 24.31 -11.70
C TYR A 150 2.62 25.59 -12.36
N GLY A 151 3.90 25.92 -12.25
CA GLY A 151 4.50 27.07 -12.90
C GLY A 151 4.35 27.04 -14.43
N VAL A 152 4.57 25.88 -15.05
CA VAL A 152 4.41 25.72 -16.51
C VAL A 152 2.93 25.85 -16.91
N ILE A 153 2.01 25.21 -16.19
CA ILE A 153 0.59 25.28 -16.50
C ILE A 153 0.06 26.71 -16.35
N PHE A 154 0.32 27.36 -15.22
CA PHE A 154 -0.12 28.74 -15.01
C PHE A 154 0.55 29.71 -15.97
N GLY A 155 1.85 29.55 -16.25
CA GLY A 155 2.57 30.36 -17.20
C GLY A 155 2.02 30.24 -18.61
N SER A 156 1.72 29.04 -19.08
CA SER A 156 1.12 28.81 -20.40
C SER A 156 -0.30 29.38 -20.50
N CYS A 157 -1.12 29.19 -19.47
CA CYS A 157 -2.46 29.80 -19.42
C CYS A 157 -2.41 31.33 -19.46
N LEU A 158 -1.48 31.94 -18.71
CA LEU A 158 -1.29 33.39 -18.71
C LEU A 158 -0.85 33.92 -20.08
N LEU A 159 0.10 33.25 -20.73
CA LEU A 159 0.58 33.63 -22.08
C LEU A 159 -0.57 33.51 -23.10
N LEU A 160 -1.37 32.48 -23.08
CA LEU A 160 -2.55 32.32 -23.95
C LEU A 160 -3.56 33.44 -23.72
N TRP A 161 -3.79 33.81 -22.46
CA TRP A 161 -4.70 34.90 -22.11
C TRP A 161 -4.21 36.26 -22.58
N ILE A 162 -2.90 36.53 -22.40
CA ILE A 162 -2.28 37.77 -22.92
C ILE A 162 -2.36 37.80 -24.46
N PHE A 163 -2.06 36.69 -25.13
CA PHE A 163 -2.15 36.60 -26.58
C PHE A 163 -3.58 36.88 -27.06
N TYR A 164 -4.59 36.29 -26.39
CA TYR A 164 -6.00 36.57 -26.68
C TYR A 164 -6.34 38.09 -26.57
N LEU A 165 -5.90 38.73 -25.48
CA LEU A 165 -6.15 40.15 -25.29
C LEU A 165 -5.47 41.02 -26.39
N VAL A 166 -4.26 40.70 -26.79
CA VAL A 166 -3.53 41.41 -27.87
C VAL A 166 -4.28 41.28 -29.19
N VAL A 167 -4.72 40.07 -29.55
CA VAL A 167 -5.48 39.80 -30.77
C VAL A 167 -6.82 40.56 -30.77
N ALA A 168 -7.54 40.49 -29.63
CA ALA A 168 -8.80 41.21 -29.46
C ALA A 168 -8.64 42.74 -29.59
N PHE A 169 -7.57 43.30 -29.03
CA PHE A 169 -7.28 44.72 -29.10
C PHE A 169 -6.94 45.17 -30.51
N ILE A 170 -6.09 44.43 -31.25
CA ILE A 170 -5.76 44.72 -32.64
C ILE A 170 -7.00 44.61 -33.54
N GLY A 171 -7.82 43.60 -33.35
CA GLY A 171 -9.07 43.43 -34.10
C GLY A 171 -10.09 44.53 -33.84
N HIS A 172 -10.06 45.18 -32.66
CA HIS A 172 -10.93 46.31 -32.36
C HIS A 172 -10.40 47.63 -32.89
N ALA A 173 -9.07 47.80 -32.92
CA ALA A 173 -8.42 49.00 -33.43
C ALA A 173 -8.43 49.13 -34.99
N SER A 174 -8.74 48.02 -35.67
CA SER A 174 -8.80 47.94 -37.14
C SER A 174 -10.21 48.12 -37.72
N ARG A 175 -11.20 48.39 -36.86
CA ARG A 175 -12.58 48.78 -37.26
C ARG A 175 -12.83 50.26 -37.06
#